data_e56d747de372f6be1a3e0137040ab8d0
#
_entry.id   e56d747de372f6be1a3e0137040ab8d0
#
_cell.length_a   1.000
_cell.length_b   1.000
_cell.length_c   1.000
_cell.angle_alpha   90.00
_cell.angle_beta   90.00
_cell.angle_gamma   90.00
#
_symmetry.space_group_name_H-M   'P 1'
#
loop_
_entity.id
_entity.type
_entity.pdbx_description
1 polymer ?
#
loop_
_entity_poly.entity_id
_entity_poly.type
_entity_poly.pdbx_seq_one_letter_code
_entity_poly.pdbx_strand_id
1 'polypeptide(L)'
;MAKKRVTLPKEFNELLTDGNIDQLKAVYNKCELTAHNGRYSLSTALHFGGVPDELVIWLIEQGLDINIPDYYGATPLYRQAILGRDTVKLLLELGADIEKPNNYGDTPLHMAAEFFHPKTVKFLIDKGANVNVENDMGRTPLASVLMVCRGIYIAQTAEIASMLLDAGAKKTSKMKERVEQIGKDFEFHRESIHPDYIEVADKGLAKLYELFDVKPVEKRLTHDGVSPIKLVEGSWEEQYEQLWSFLIPSSGPAKTVQGEVIRIPGRVRDELDRNGGANWDRDYRKMLQAMPHYLSLGSSLSDQELEEIKQVIAQIHSKENDDEASLDRLCQLALAWIKQNPNPIDLKEPSYNR
;
A
#
# COMPACT_ATOMS: atom_id res chain seq x y z
N MET A 1 1.95 29.55 -42.32
CA MET A 1 2.77 29.06 -41.22
C MET A 1 2.59 27.54 -41.12
N ALA A 2 3.65 26.79 -40.88
CA ALA A 2 3.51 25.34 -40.67
C ALA A 2 2.68 25.06 -39.37
N LYS A 3 1.80 24.05 -39.41
CA LYS A 3 0.98 23.68 -38.26
C LYS A 3 1.90 23.20 -37.12
N LYS A 4 1.78 23.77 -35.93
CA LYS A 4 2.55 23.37 -34.77
C LYS A 4 2.13 21.97 -34.30
N ARG A 5 3.04 21.26 -33.68
CA ARG A 5 2.82 19.91 -33.13
C ARG A 5 2.07 20.02 -31.80
N VAL A 6 1.12 19.14 -31.59
CA VAL A 6 0.38 19.01 -30.32
C VAL A 6 1.09 18.09 -29.31
N THR A 7 2.21 17.46 -29.72
CA THR A 7 3.01 16.58 -28.88
C THR A 7 4.41 17.12 -28.67
N LEU A 8 4.89 17.01 -27.45
CA LEU A 8 6.28 17.27 -27.12
C LEU A 8 7.23 16.30 -27.85
N PRO A 9 8.46 16.70 -28.15
CA PRO A 9 9.46 15.78 -28.70
C PRO A 9 9.73 14.63 -27.73
N LYS A 10 10.13 13.47 -28.25
CA LYS A 10 10.42 12.30 -27.43
C LYS A 10 11.56 12.55 -26.44
N GLU A 11 12.50 13.38 -26.85
CA GLU A 11 13.70 13.77 -26.10
C GLU A 11 13.40 14.86 -25.03
N PHE A 12 12.13 15.25 -24.82
CA PHE A 12 11.79 16.35 -23.94
C PHE A 12 12.25 16.11 -22.48
N ASN A 13 12.16 14.87 -22.00
CA ASN A 13 12.64 14.50 -20.65
C ASN A 13 14.17 14.66 -20.53
N GLU A 14 14.90 14.33 -21.58
CA GLU A 14 16.36 14.51 -21.63
C GLU A 14 16.69 16.01 -21.64
N LEU A 15 15.94 16.81 -22.40
CA LEU A 15 16.08 18.27 -22.39
C LEU A 15 15.77 18.90 -21.04
N LEU A 16 14.85 18.33 -20.22
CA LEU A 16 14.60 18.82 -18.86
C LEU A 16 15.79 18.55 -17.93
N THR A 17 16.59 17.51 -18.18
CA THR A 17 17.73 17.13 -17.37
C THR A 17 19.01 17.84 -17.81
N ASP A 18 19.29 17.85 -19.11
CA ASP A 18 20.57 18.23 -19.68
C ASP A 18 20.52 19.52 -20.52
N GLY A 19 19.30 19.94 -20.89
CA GLY A 19 19.07 21.12 -21.74
C GLY A 19 19.14 22.43 -20.96
N ASN A 20 19.52 23.48 -21.67
CA ASN A 20 19.41 24.84 -21.16
C ASN A 20 18.01 25.43 -21.46
N ILE A 21 17.70 26.53 -20.82
CA ILE A 21 16.39 27.17 -20.91
C ILE A 21 16.01 27.61 -22.34
N ASP A 22 17.01 28.05 -23.13
CA ASP A 22 16.78 28.48 -24.51
C ASP A 22 16.38 27.30 -25.40
N GLN A 23 17.00 26.13 -25.20
CA GLN A 23 16.63 24.89 -25.89
C GLN A 23 15.21 24.45 -25.51
N LEU A 24 14.82 24.54 -24.24
CA LEU A 24 13.48 24.22 -23.77
C LEU A 24 12.43 25.17 -24.36
N LYS A 25 12.69 26.48 -24.36
CA LYS A 25 11.81 27.50 -25.01
C LYS A 25 11.74 27.28 -26.52
N ALA A 26 12.83 26.91 -27.18
CA ALA A 26 12.87 26.66 -28.63
C ALA A 26 11.98 25.48 -29.08
N VAL A 27 11.65 24.54 -28.20
CA VAL A 27 10.68 23.46 -28.48
C VAL A 27 9.34 24.05 -28.92
N TYR A 28 8.90 25.15 -28.31
CA TYR A 28 7.61 25.81 -28.59
C TYR A 28 7.59 26.65 -29.88
N ASN A 29 8.72 26.80 -30.53
CA ASN A 29 8.74 27.29 -31.93
C ASN A 29 8.03 26.32 -32.88
N LYS A 30 8.10 25.00 -32.59
CA LYS A 30 7.53 23.90 -33.39
C LYS A 30 6.33 23.22 -32.73
N CYS A 31 6.14 23.41 -31.43
CA CYS A 31 5.06 22.83 -30.65
C CYS A 31 4.06 23.90 -30.16
N GLU A 32 2.82 23.49 -29.94
CA GLU A 32 1.83 24.33 -29.24
C GLU A 32 2.22 24.50 -27.76
N LEU A 33 1.74 25.54 -27.09
CA LEU A 33 1.98 25.71 -25.64
C LEU A 33 1.39 24.53 -24.84
N THR A 34 0.25 24.02 -25.31
CA THR A 34 -0.46 22.87 -24.73
C THR A 34 0.10 21.51 -25.17
N ALA A 35 1.26 21.50 -25.89
CA ALA A 35 1.85 20.26 -26.32
C ALA A 35 2.13 19.32 -25.13
N HIS A 36 1.81 18.04 -25.30
CA HIS A 36 1.80 17.04 -24.24
C HIS A 36 2.62 15.81 -24.60
N ASN A 37 2.91 14.96 -23.62
CA ASN A 37 3.77 13.78 -23.78
C ASN A 37 3.11 12.59 -24.48
N GLY A 38 1.84 12.67 -24.85
CA GLY A 38 1.16 11.62 -25.60
C GLY A 38 -0.34 11.49 -25.31
N ARG A 39 -0.99 10.63 -26.10
CA ARG A 39 -2.44 10.49 -26.14
C ARG A 39 -3.10 10.09 -24.82
N TYR A 40 -2.41 9.28 -24.03
CA TYR A 40 -2.97 8.67 -22.81
C TYR A 40 -2.56 9.38 -21.53
N SER A 41 -1.72 10.41 -21.62
CA SER A 41 -1.30 11.17 -20.44
C SER A 41 -1.75 12.61 -20.50
N LEU A 42 -1.65 13.25 -21.69
CA LEU A 42 -1.94 14.69 -21.93
C LEU A 42 -1.16 15.64 -21.00
N SER A 43 -0.04 15.15 -20.41
CA SER A 43 0.77 15.96 -19.52
C SER A 43 1.60 16.97 -20.30
N THR A 44 1.38 18.27 -20.07
CA THR A 44 2.20 19.37 -20.60
C THR A 44 3.50 19.47 -19.80
N ALA A 45 4.41 20.37 -20.23
CA ALA A 45 5.69 20.58 -19.52
C ALA A 45 5.51 20.88 -18.02
N LEU A 46 4.44 21.58 -17.63
CA LEU A 46 4.17 21.91 -16.22
C LEU A 46 3.92 20.71 -15.31
N HIS A 47 3.56 19.54 -15.88
CA HIS A 47 3.29 18.32 -15.11
C HIS A 47 4.55 17.50 -14.83
N PHE A 48 5.67 17.79 -15.50
CA PHE A 48 6.89 17.00 -15.37
C PHE A 48 7.68 17.37 -14.12
N GLY A 49 8.31 16.36 -13.52
CA GLY A 49 9.31 16.58 -12.49
C GLY A 49 10.57 17.22 -13.07
N GLY A 50 11.13 18.19 -12.35
CA GLY A 50 12.36 18.86 -12.77
C GLY A 50 12.19 19.95 -13.83
N VAL A 51 10.93 20.36 -14.12
CA VAL A 51 10.70 21.53 -14.95
C VAL A 51 11.34 22.77 -14.30
N PRO A 52 12.22 23.52 -15.00
CA PRO A 52 12.84 24.69 -14.44
C PRO A 52 11.81 25.80 -14.17
N ASP A 53 11.96 26.50 -13.05
CA ASP A 53 11.06 27.61 -12.67
C ASP A 53 10.95 28.68 -13.77
N GLU A 54 12.05 28.99 -14.43
CA GLU A 54 12.09 29.94 -15.54
C GLU A 54 11.23 29.48 -16.74
N LEU A 55 11.14 28.17 -16.99
CA LEU A 55 10.27 27.63 -18.04
C LEU A 55 8.79 27.70 -17.60
N VAL A 56 8.50 27.40 -16.34
CA VAL A 56 7.15 27.52 -15.76
C VAL A 56 6.65 28.95 -15.94
N ILE A 57 7.41 29.94 -15.47
CA ILE A 57 7.07 31.37 -15.58
C ILE A 57 6.83 31.75 -17.04
N TRP A 58 7.79 31.39 -17.92
CA TRP A 58 7.68 31.73 -19.34
C TRP A 58 6.44 31.15 -20.00
N LEU A 59 6.11 29.85 -19.72
CA LEU A 59 4.93 29.21 -20.30
C LEU A 59 3.61 29.90 -19.87
N ILE A 60 3.52 30.29 -18.60
CA ILE A 60 2.35 31.02 -18.08
C ILE A 60 2.27 32.42 -18.72
N GLU A 61 3.37 33.15 -18.85
CA GLU A 61 3.43 34.44 -19.54
C GLU A 61 3.02 34.32 -21.03
N GLN A 62 3.30 33.16 -21.68
CA GLN A 62 2.82 32.95 -23.05
C GLN A 62 1.34 32.55 -23.11
N GLY A 63 0.64 32.41 -21.98
CA GLY A 63 -0.79 32.14 -21.90
C GLY A 63 -1.15 30.66 -21.73
N LEU A 64 -0.22 29.81 -21.32
CA LEU A 64 -0.57 28.44 -20.91
C LEU A 64 -1.39 28.51 -19.62
N ASP A 65 -2.54 27.80 -19.60
CA ASP A 65 -3.35 27.70 -18.39
C ASP A 65 -2.57 26.98 -17.29
N ILE A 66 -2.36 27.64 -16.15
CA ILE A 66 -1.66 27.08 -14.99
C ILE A 66 -2.40 25.90 -14.38
N ASN A 67 -3.72 25.81 -14.59
CA ASN A 67 -4.59 24.73 -14.10
C ASN A 67 -4.95 23.72 -15.21
N ILE A 68 -4.20 23.72 -16.34
CA ILE A 68 -4.45 22.79 -17.43
C ILE A 68 -4.46 21.34 -16.93
N PRO A 69 -5.55 20.57 -17.14
CA PRO A 69 -5.60 19.20 -16.67
C PRO A 69 -4.86 18.24 -17.61
N ASP A 70 -4.30 17.18 -17.05
CA ASP A 70 -3.89 16.02 -17.82
C ASP A 70 -5.08 15.07 -18.10
N TYR A 71 -4.81 13.88 -18.66
CA TYR A 71 -5.84 12.88 -18.97
C TYR A 71 -6.67 12.46 -17.75
N TYR A 72 -6.08 12.45 -16.57
CA TYR A 72 -6.73 12.08 -15.31
C TYR A 72 -7.36 13.26 -14.57
N GLY A 73 -7.40 14.43 -15.20
CA GLY A 73 -7.89 15.67 -14.57
C GLY A 73 -6.88 16.32 -13.63
N ALA A 74 -5.69 15.74 -13.50
CA ALA A 74 -4.65 16.25 -12.61
C ALA A 74 -4.03 17.54 -13.14
N THR A 75 -4.00 18.59 -12.30
CA THR A 75 -3.35 19.86 -12.62
C THR A 75 -1.82 19.78 -12.44
N PRO A 76 -1.05 20.73 -12.97
CA PRO A 76 0.37 20.84 -12.67
C PRO A 76 0.65 20.86 -11.15
N LEU A 77 -0.09 21.64 -10.37
CA LEU A 77 0.05 21.68 -8.91
C LEU A 77 -0.17 20.32 -8.26
N TYR A 78 -1.20 19.59 -8.68
CA TYR A 78 -1.46 18.24 -8.23
C TYR A 78 -0.28 17.29 -8.51
N ARG A 79 0.29 17.32 -9.72
CA ARG A 79 1.45 16.48 -10.09
C ARG A 79 2.71 16.86 -9.34
N GLN A 80 2.97 18.14 -9.12
CA GLN A 80 4.13 18.58 -8.33
C GLN A 80 3.98 18.24 -6.85
N ALA A 81 2.74 18.19 -6.32
CA ALA A 81 2.46 17.72 -4.97
C ALA A 81 2.79 16.23 -4.78
N ILE A 82 2.47 15.37 -5.77
CA ILE A 82 2.89 13.95 -5.80
C ILE A 82 4.42 13.82 -5.74
N LEU A 83 5.12 14.71 -6.43
CA LEU A 83 6.59 14.68 -6.55
C LEU A 83 7.30 15.35 -5.36
N GLY A 84 6.58 16.03 -4.48
CA GLY A 84 7.14 16.75 -3.33
C GLY A 84 8.12 17.87 -3.74
N ARG A 85 7.91 18.51 -4.88
CA ARG A 85 8.83 19.49 -5.46
C ARG A 85 8.57 20.91 -4.97
N ASP A 86 9.63 21.73 -4.92
CA ASP A 86 9.52 23.16 -4.57
C ASP A 86 8.73 23.96 -5.60
N THR A 87 8.59 23.47 -6.83
CA THR A 87 7.72 24.04 -7.89
C THR A 87 6.26 24.23 -7.42
N VAL A 88 5.80 23.49 -6.41
CA VAL A 88 4.49 23.71 -5.74
C VAL A 88 4.37 25.15 -5.26
N LYS A 89 5.44 25.73 -4.71
CA LYS A 89 5.45 27.11 -4.20
C LYS A 89 5.25 28.11 -5.34
N LEU A 90 6.05 27.94 -6.39
CA LEU A 90 5.99 28.80 -7.57
C LEU A 90 4.60 28.75 -8.23
N LEU A 91 4.03 27.56 -8.41
CA LEU A 91 2.70 27.42 -9.04
C LEU A 91 1.61 28.17 -8.25
N LEU A 92 1.64 28.08 -6.90
CA LEU A 92 0.69 28.81 -6.06
C LEU A 92 0.91 30.32 -6.11
N GLU A 93 2.16 30.78 -6.16
CA GLU A 93 2.49 32.19 -6.32
C GLU A 93 2.02 32.76 -7.69
N LEU A 94 2.03 31.92 -8.72
CA LEU A 94 1.52 32.25 -10.05
C LEU A 94 -0.01 32.10 -10.19
N GLY A 95 -0.71 31.68 -9.13
CA GLY A 95 -2.18 31.63 -9.08
C GLY A 95 -2.80 30.27 -9.41
N ALA A 96 -2.05 29.17 -9.24
CA ALA A 96 -2.64 27.83 -9.35
C ALA A 96 -3.75 27.63 -8.31
N ASP A 97 -4.82 26.93 -8.70
CA ASP A 97 -5.92 26.58 -7.82
C ASP A 97 -5.50 25.45 -6.85
N ILE A 98 -5.40 25.80 -5.57
CA ILE A 98 -4.95 24.89 -4.51
C ILE A 98 -5.94 23.75 -4.24
N GLU A 99 -7.22 23.93 -4.57
CA GLU A 99 -8.30 22.96 -4.34
C GLU A 99 -8.67 22.14 -5.58
N LYS A 100 -8.09 22.45 -6.75
CA LYS A 100 -8.50 21.80 -8.00
C LYS A 100 -8.27 20.28 -7.95
N PRO A 101 -9.36 19.47 -7.89
CA PRO A 101 -9.23 18.02 -7.81
C PRO A 101 -8.94 17.40 -9.18
N ASN A 102 -8.47 16.15 -9.16
CA ASN A 102 -8.45 15.28 -10.32
C ASN A 102 -9.83 14.64 -10.59
N ASN A 103 -9.92 13.72 -11.56
CA ASN A 103 -11.17 13.01 -11.92
C ASN A 103 -11.68 12.06 -10.83
N TYR A 104 -10.96 11.88 -9.73
CA TYR A 104 -11.35 11.02 -8.58
C TYR A 104 -11.63 11.83 -7.32
N GLY A 105 -11.70 13.15 -7.45
CA GLY A 105 -11.93 14.07 -6.32
C GLY A 105 -10.70 14.33 -5.45
N ASP A 106 -9.52 13.78 -5.79
CA ASP A 106 -8.31 14.01 -5.01
C ASP A 106 -7.73 15.39 -5.27
N THR A 107 -7.50 16.17 -4.21
CA THR A 107 -6.84 17.48 -4.28
C THR A 107 -5.31 17.34 -4.20
N PRO A 108 -4.53 18.40 -4.49
CA PRO A 108 -3.09 18.40 -4.26
C PRO A 108 -2.68 18.02 -2.83
N LEU A 109 -3.49 18.39 -1.81
CA LEU A 109 -3.23 18.02 -0.42
C LEU A 109 -3.39 16.51 -0.16
N HIS A 110 -4.38 15.84 -0.81
CA HIS A 110 -4.49 14.39 -0.76
C HIS A 110 -3.19 13.73 -1.24
N MET A 111 -2.68 14.19 -2.39
CA MET A 111 -1.48 13.61 -2.98
C MET A 111 -0.22 13.87 -2.18
N ALA A 112 -0.04 15.09 -1.68
CA ALA A 112 1.10 15.41 -0.82
C ALA A 112 1.11 14.51 0.44
N ALA A 113 -0.07 14.19 0.98
CA ALA A 113 -0.23 13.30 2.13
C ALA A 113 0.02 11.82 1.75
N GLU A 114 -0.61 11.30 0.69
CA GLU A 114 -0.48 9.91 0.25
C GLU A 114 0.94 9.53 -0.20
N PHE A 115 1.68 10.50 -0.75
CA PHE A 115 3.07 10.30 -1.18
C PHE A 115 4.10 10.70 -0.10
N PHE A 116 3.65 10.90 1.14
CA PHE A 116 4.49 11.12 2.31
C PHE A 116 5.44 12.32 2.19
N HIS A 117 4.92 13.48 1.75
CA HIS A 117 5.65 14.73 1.61
C HIS A 117 5.27 15.76 2.70
N PRO A 118 5.74 15.62 3.96
CA PRO A 118 5.31 16.48 5.08
C PRO A 118 5.59 17.96 4.83
N LYS A 119 6.69 18.31 4.17
CA LYS A 119 7.01 19.71 3.81
C LYS A 119 5.97 20.32 2.86
N THR A 120 5.53 19.55 1.86
CA THR A 120 4.50 19.98 0.91
C THR A 120 3.13 20.07 1.60
N VAL A 121 2.79 19.09 2.44
CA VAL A 121 1.56 19.11 3.25
C VAL A 121 1.52 20.37 4.11
N LYS A 122 2.59 20.64 4.88
CA LYS A 122 2.70 21.85 5.70
C LYS A 122 2.49 23.11 4.88
N PHE A 123 3.17 23.22 3.75
CA PHE A 123 3.08 24.39 2.88
C PHE A 123 1.66 24.58 2.31
N LEU A 124 0.99 23.52 1.84
CA LEU A 124 -0.39 23.59 1.34
C LEU A 124 -1.36 24.02 2.46
N ILE A 125 -1.22 23.49 3.66
CA ILE A 125 -2.01 23.89 4.84
C ILE A 125 -1.79 25.38 5.15
N ASP A 126 -0.54 25.85 5.18
CA ASP A 126 -0.19 27.26 5.45
C ASP A 126 -0.75 28.21 4.37
N LYS A 127 -0.97 27.71 3.15
CA LYS A 127 -1.62 28.44 2.06
C LYS A 127 -3.14 28.32 2.04
N GLY A 128 -3.73 27.64 3.03
CA GLY A 128 -5.16 27.57 3.25
C GLY A 128 -5.87 26.41 2.56
N ALA A 129 -5.15 25.37 2.16
CA ALA A 129 -5.78 24.17 1.64
C ALA A 129 -6.77 23.55 2.65
N ASN A 130 -7.95 23.15 2.18
CA ASN A 130 -8.98 22.56 3.02
C ASN A 130 -8.62 21.13 3.40
N VAL A 131 -8.33 20.92 4.68
CA VAL A 131 -7.91 19.61 5.25
C VAL A 131 -9.05 18.59 5.36
N ASN A 132 -10.30 18.98 5.12
CA ASN A 132 -11.48 18.15 5.25
C ASN A 132 -12.22 17.88 3.93
N VAL A 133 -11.63 18.21 2.78
CA VAL A 133 -12.19 17.83 1.48
C VAL A 133 -12.21 16.31 1.38
N GLU A 134 -13.32 15.75 0.93
CA GLU A 134 -13.47 14.33 0.66
C GLU A 134 -13.34 14.07 -0.85
N ASN A 135 -12.58 13.06 -1.22
CA ASN A 135 -12.53 12.54 -2.60
C ASN A 135 -13.75 11.67 -2.90
N ASP A 136 -13.87 11.13 -4.11
CA ASP A 136 -15.00 10.30 -4.55
C ASP A 136 -15.17 8.99 -3.74
N MET A 137 -14.13 8.58 -2.99
CA MET A 137 -14.20 7.46 -2.05
C MET A 137 -14.60 7.89 -0.63
N GLY A 138 -14.96 9.16 -0.42
CA GLY A 138 -15.26 9.71 0.90
C GLY A 138 -14.04 9.80 1.83
N ARG A 139 -12.83 9.90 1.29
CA ARG A 139 -11.59 10.00 2.06
C ARG A 139 -11.09 11.44 2.09
N THR A 140 -10.79 11.93 3.29
CA THR A 140 -10.03 13.17 3.49
C THR A 140 -8.52 12.91 3.32
N PRO A 141 -7.66 13.95 3.16
CA PRO A 141 -6.20 13.77 3.15
C PRO A 141 -5.66 12.97 4.35
N LEU A 142 -6.26 13.16 5.54
CA LEU A 142 -5.92 12.39 6.74
C LEU A 142 -6.30 10.90 6.59
N ALA A 143 -7.49 10.60 6.08
CA ALA A 143 -7.90 9.21 5.84
C ALA A 143 -7.01 8.55 4.78
N SER A 144 -6.65 9.29 3.73
CA SER A 144 -5.81 8.81 2.64
C SER A 144 -4.41 8.40 3.11
N VAL A 145 -3.71 9.25 3.86
CA VAL A 145 -2.36 8.91 4.35
C VAL A 145 -2.36 7.71 5.29
N LEU A 146 -3.38 7.59 6.16
CA LEU A 146 -3.52 6.41 7.03
C LEU A 146 -3.76 5.14 6.21
N MET A 147 -4.52 5.22 5.13
CA MET A 147 -4.85 4.07 4.28
C MET A 147 -3.64 3.51 3.54
N VAL A 148 -2.76 4.37 3.06
CA VAL A 148 -1.55 3.96 2.32
C VAL A 148 -0.34 3.70 3.22
N CYS A 149 -0.44 3.99 4.52
CA CYS A 149 0.66 3.81 5.48
C CYS A 149 1.18 2.36 5.48
N ARG A 150 2.49 2.22 5.38
CA ARG A 150 3.25 0.97 5.50
C ARG A 150 4.44 1.19 6.43
N GLY A 151 5.04 0.12 6.94
CA GLY A 151 6.05 0.14 8.00
C GLY A 151 7.10 1.25 7.92
N ILE A 152 7.76 1.41 6.77
CA ILE A 152 8.81 2.43 6.59
C ILE A 152 8.29 3.88 6.57
N TYR A 153 6.99 4.10 6.35
CA TYR A 153 6.36 5.42 6.27
C TYR A 153 5.59 5.82 7.53
N ILE A 154 5.64 5.01 8.59
CA ILE A 154 4.89 5.28 9.84
C ILE A 154 5.27 6.64 10.43
N ALA A 155 6.56 6.99 10.44
CA ALA A 155 7.03 8.25 10.99
C ALA A 155 6.50 9.46 10.21
N GLN A 156 6.58 9.42 8.87
CA GLN A 156 6.04 10.47 8.00
C GLN A 156 4.51 10.56 8.12
N THR A 157 3.84 9.40 8.22
CA THR A 157 2.39 9.36 8.45
C THR A 157 2.01 10.06 9.75
N ALA A 158 2.75 9.81 10.84
CA ALA A 158 2.51 10.44 12.12
C ALA A 158 2.72 11.96 12.07
N GLU A 159 3.78 12.41 11.39
CA GLU A 159 4.07 13.82 11.18
C GLU A 159 2.95 14.51 10.38
N ILE A 160 2.55 13.93 9.26
CA ILE A 160 1.47 14.44 8.41
C ILE A 160 0.13 14.45 9.15
N ALA A 161 -0.19 13.36 9.87
CA ALA A 161 -1.41 13.28 10.65
C ALA A 161 -1.47 14.36 11.74
N SER A 162 -0.35 14.63 12.43
CA SER A 162 -0.27 15.72 13.40
C SER A 162 -0.58 17.07 12.75
N MET A 163 0.09 17.40 11.64
CA MET A 163 -0.13 18.66 10.92
C MET A 163 -1.57 18.85 10.46
N LEU A 164 -2.19 17.79 9.90
CA LEU A 164 -3.57 17.85 9.46
C LEU A 164 -4.55 18.03 10.63
N LEU A 165 -4.33 17.33 11.75
CA LEU A 165 -5.15 17.47 12.95
C LEU A 165 -5.01 18.85 13.60
N ASP A 166 -3.79 19.39 13.67
CA ASP A 166 -3.53 20.74 14.18
C ASP A 166 -4.20 21.81 13.32
N ALA A 167 -4.36 21.54 12.01
CA ALA A 167 -5.11 22.38 11.06
C ALA A 167 -6.64 22.13 11.07
N GLY A 168 -7.16 21.29 11.97
CA GLY A 168 -8.59 21.06 12.13
C GLY A 168 -9.18 19.90 11.31
N ALA A 169 -8.35 18.94 10.88
CA ALA A 169 -8.86 17.71 10.27
C ALA A 169 -9.68 16.89 11.27
N LYS A 170 -10.81 16.34 10.80
CA LYS A 170 -11.73 15.56 11.62
C LYS A 170 -11.28 14.10 11.73
N LYS A 171 -11.30 13.57 12.96
CA LYS A 171 -11.09 12.15 13.22
C LYS A 171 -12.37 11.34 13.08
N THR A 172 -12.26 10.09 12.62
CA THR A 172 -13.37 9.14 12.55
C THR A 172 -13.03 7.83 13.28
N SER A 173 -14.06 7.03 13.64
CA SER A 173 -13.82 5.69 14.23
C SER A 173 -13.02 4.78 13.30
N LYS A 174 -13.28 4.84 12.00
CA LYS A 174 -12.53 4.06 11.00
C LYS A 174 -11.04 4.41 10.96
N MET A 175 -10.66 5.65 11.21
CA MET A 175 -9.26 6.05 11.31
C MET A 175 -8.60 5.45 12.56
N LYS A 176 -9.32 5.36 13.69
CA LYS A 176 -8.86 4.69 14.91
C LYS A 176 -8.59 3.21 14.66
N GLU A 177 -9.53 2.50 14.04
CA GLU A 177 -9.37 1.10 13.62
C GLU A 177 -8.18 0.91 12.66
N ARG A 178 -8.01 1.86 11.72
CA ARG A 178 -6.87 1.80 10.79
C ARG A 178 -5.53 2.01 11.48
N VAL A 179 -5.43 2.90 12.47
CA VAL A 179 -4.21 3.09 13.26
C VAL A 179 -3.87 1.84 14.08
N GLU A 180 -4.87 1.18 14.67
CA GLU A 180 -4.68 -0.12 15.33
C GLU A 180 -4.15 -1.17 14.35
N GLN A 181 -4.72 -1.25 13.14
CA GLN A 181 -4.26 -2.17 12.10
C GLN A 181 -2.83 -1.86 11.63
N ILE A 182 -2.44 -0.58 11.50
CA ILE A 182 -1.06 -0.19 11.20
C ILE A 182 -0.10 -0.74 12.26
N GLY A 183 -0.49 -0.70 13.53
CA GLY A 183 0.29 -1.28 14.61
C GLY A 183 0.41 -2.80 14.50
N LYS A 184 -0.69 -3.51 14.24
CA LYS A 184 -0.69 -4.97 14.04
C LYS A 184 0.19 -5.36 12.85
N ASP A 185 0.05 -4.66 11.72
CA ASP A 185 0.85 -4.90 10.51
C ASP A 185 2.35 -4.67 10.79
N PHE A 186 2.68 -3.61 11.54
CA PHE A 186 4.06 -3.31 11.89
C PHE A 186 4.65 -4.38 12.80
N GLU A 187 3.94 -4.80 13.85
CA GLU A 187 4.41 -5.85 14.76
C GLU A 187 4.57 -7.20 14.03
N PHE A 188 3.69 -7.51 13.09
CA PHE A 188 3.81 -8.72 12.27
C PHE A 188 5.10 -8.72 11.44
N HIS A 189 5.48 -7.57 10.87
CA HIS A 189 6.65 -7.45 10.00
C HIS A 189 7.92 -6.99 10.71
N ARG A 190 7.88 -6.69 12.01
CA ARG A 190 8.99 -6.09 12.78
C ARG A 190 10.32 -6.81 12.58
N GLU A 191 10.33 -8.15 12.60
CA GLU A 191 11.55 -8.96 12.46
C GLU A 191 12.21 -8.84 11.08
N SER A 192 11.46 -8.47 10.05
CA SER A 192 11.97 -8.28 8.68
C SER A 192 12.39 -6.85 8.37
N ILE A 193 12.15 -5.91 9.30
CA ILE A 193 12.50 -4.50 9.13
C ILE A 193 13.95 -4.30 9.58
N HIS A 194 14.72 -3.54 8.77
CA HIS A 194 16.10 -3.21 9.14
C HIS A 194 16.14 -2.45 10.46
N PRO A 195 17.04 -2.80 11.41
CA PRO A 195 17.06 -2.22 12.77
C PRO A 195 17.06 -0.69 12.83
N ASP A 196 17.73 -0.03 11.89
CA ASP A 196 17.83 1.44 11.84
C ASP A 196 16.47 2.12 11.66
N TYR A 197 15.49 1.43 11.06
CA TYR A 197 14.14 1.95 10.85
C TYR A 197 13.18 1.66 11.99
N ILE A 198 13.48 0.65 12.84
CA ILE A 198 12.57 0.22 13.91
C ILE A 198 12.35 1.35 14.93
N GLU A 199 13.41 1.99 15.39
CA GLU A 199 13.30 3.06 16.40
C GLU A 199 12.47 4.24 15.89
N VAL A 200 12.68 4.63 14.64
CA VAL A 200 11.96 5.73 14.00
C VAL A 200 10.49 5.37 13.81
N ALA A 201 10.21 4.14 13.38
CA ALA A 201 8.84 3.65 13.23
C ALA A 201 8.12 3.52 14.57
N ASP A 202 8.79 3.02 15.61
CA ASP A 202 8.23 2.94 16.99
C ASP A 202 7.82 4.30 17.54
N LYS A 203 8.65 5.34 17.34
CA LYS A 203 8.31 6.71 17.73
C LYS A 203 7.10 7.24 16.95
N GLY A 204 7.08 7.01 15.64
CA GLY A 204 5.94 7.38 14.78
C GLY A 204 4.66 6.67 15.19
N LEU A 205 4.74 5.36 15.47
CA LEU A 205 3.60 4.56 15.90
C LEU A 205 3.05 5.02 17.27
N ALA A 206 3.94 5.27 18.22
CA ALA A 206 3.56 5.84 19.52
C ALA A 206 2.81 7.18 19.34
N LYS A 207 3.27 8.03 18.42
CA LYS A 207 2.60 9.30 18.10
C LYS A 207 1.23 9.08 17.47
N LEU A 208 1.07 8.11 16.55
CA LEU A 208 -0.23 7.77 15.97
C LEU A 208 -1.20 7.27 17.06
N TYR A 209 -0.76 6.41 17.96
CA TYR A 209 -1.58 5.95 19.08
C TYR A 209 -2.07 7.10 19.95
N GLU A 210 -1.18 8.05 20.28
CA GLU A 210 -1.53 9.28 21.02
C GLU A 210 -2.57 10.12 20.26
N LEU A 211 -2.30 10.41 18.98
CA LEU A 211 -3.15 11.26 18.14
C LEU A 211 -4.57 10.69 17.97
N PHE A 212 -4.72 9.37 17.91
CA PHE A 212 -6.00 8.71 17.67
C PHE A 212 -6.61 8.04 18.90
N ASP A 213 -6.00 8.19 20.09
CA ASP A 213 -6.45 7.56 21.33
C ASP A 213 -6.62 6.03 21.14
N VAL A 214 -5.58 5.38 20.61
CA VAL A 214 -5.49 3.93 20.42
C VAL A 214 -4.58 3.33 21.46
N LYS A 215 -5.01 2.23 22.08
CA LYS A 215 -4.13 1.47 22.98
C LYS A 215 -2.99 0.87 22.14
N PRO A 216 -1.71 1.03 22.54
CA PRO A 216 -0.61 0.42 21.84
C PRO A 216 -0.81 -1.09 21.66
N VAL A 217 -0.56 -1.57 20.43
CA VAL A 217 -0.57 -3.00 20.11
C VAL A 217 0.60 -3.65 20.85
N GLU A 218 0.34 -4.80 21.45
CA GLU A 218 1.38 -5.58 22.13
C GLU A 218 2.40 -6.11 21.13
N LYS A 219 3.67 -6.18 21.56
CA LYS A 219 4.73 -6.76 20.74
C LYS A 219 4.40 -8.21 20.42
N ARG A 220 4.52 -8.55 19.15
CA ARG A 220 4.30 -9.90 18.69
C ARG A 220 5.29 -10.88 19.34
N LEU A 221 4.77 -11.94 19.91
CA LEU A 221 5.56 -13.09 20.36
C LEU A 221 5.55 -14.14 19.24
N THR A 222 6.74 -14.54 18.78
CA THR A 222 6.90 -15.60 17.81
C THR A 222 7.28 -16.91 18.50
N HIS A 223 6.85 -18.03 17.92
CA HIS A 223 7.15 -19.36 18.44
C HIS A 223 8.65 -19.67 18.30
N ASP A 224 9.23 -20.26 19.34
CA ASP A 224 10.65 -20.63 19.39
C ASP A 224 11.04 -21.81 18.46
N GLY A 225 10.05 -22.54 17.97
CA GLY A 225 10.22 -23.74 17.14
C GLY A 225 10.30 -25.06 17.93
N VAL A 226 10.32 -25.00 19.26
CA VAL A 226 10.59 -26.16 20.14
C VAL A 226 9.49 -26.41 21.16
N SER A 227 8.96 -25.37 21.77
CA SER A 227 7.94 -25.46 22.82
C SER A 227 6.61 -26.02 22.30
N PRO A 228 5.85 -26.77 23.13
CA PRO A 228 4.53 -27.22 22.73
C PRO A 228 3.57 -26.08 22.41
N ILE A 229 2.86 -26.19 21.29
CA ILE A 229 1.90 -25.24 20.80
C ILE A 229 0.61 -25.33 21.57
N LYS A 230 0.19 -24.23 22.18
CA LYS A 230 -1.07 -24.14 22.95
C LYS A 230 -2.06 -23.27 22.20
N LEU A 231 -3.29 -23.78 22.07
CA LEU A 231 -4.41 -23.02 21.51
C LEU A 231 -5.10 -22.23 22.61
N VAL A 232 -5.56 -21.02 22.26
CA VAL A 232 -6.45 -20.25 23.14
C VAL A 232 -7.86 -20.86 23.15
N GLU A 233 -8.62 -20.56 24.21
CA GLU A 233 -10.05 -20.84 24.22
C GLU A 233 -10.77 -19.81 23.33
N GLY A 234 -11.73 -20.24 22.50
CA GLY A 234 -12.49 -19.37 21.62
C GLY A 234 -12.96 -20.04 20.36
N SER A 235 -13.45 -19.24 19.43
CA SER A 235 -13.89 -19.70 18.11
C SER A 235 -12.70 -20.25 17.28
N TRP A 236 -13.00 -20.93 16.18
CA TRP A 236 -11.92 -21.44 15.32
C TRP A 236 -11.15 -20.29 14.65
N GLU A 237 -11.81 -19.19 14.35
CA GLU A 237 -11.20 -17.98 13.78
C GLU A 237 -10.19 -17.36 14.75
N GLU A 238 -10.59 -17.18 16.02
CA GLU A 238 -9.72 -16.65 17.08
C GLU A 238 -8.49 -17.56 17.29
N GLN A 239 -8.68 -18.89 17.29
CA GLN A 239 -7.60 -19.87 17.39
C GLN A 239 -6.68 -19.79 16.17
N TYR A 240 -7.22 -19.64 14.96
CA TYR A 240 -6.45 -19.55 13.74
C TYR A 240 -5.63 -18.24 13.69
N GLU A 241 -6.25 -17.11 14.05
CA GLU A 241 -5.57 -15.81 14.12
C GLU A 241 -4.43 -15.82 15.15
N GLN A 242 -4.65 -16.45 16.33
CA GLN A 242 -3.61 -16.62 17.33
C GLN A 242 -2.43 -17.43 16.77
N LEU A 243 -2.70 -18.57 16.13
CA LEU A 243 -1.64 -19.39 15.53
C LEU A 243 -0.95 -18.70 14.36
N TRP A 244 -1.69 -17.95 13.54
CA TRP A 244 -1.12 -17.14 12.49
C TRP A 244 -0.11 -16.14 13.06
N SER A 245 -0.53 -15.37 14.05
CA SER A 245 0.36 -14.43 14.72
C SER A 245 1.56 -15.08 15.38
N PHE A 246 1.42 -16.29 15.92
CA PHE A 246 2.43 -16.96 16.72
C PHE A 246 3.42 -17.80 15.89
N LEU A 247 2.95 -18.52 14.86
CA LEU A 247 3.74 -19.50 14.11
C LEU A 247 4.29 -18.99 12.77
N ILE A 248 3.62 -18.00 12.13
CA ILE A 248 3.95 -17.64 10.75
C ILE A 248 5.03 -16.56 10.72
N PRO A 249 6.16 -16.78 10.04
CA PRO A 249 7.16 -15.72 9.87
C PRO A 249 6.63 -14.60 8.95
N SER A 250 7.21 -13.42 9.06
CA SER A 250 6.87 -12.29 8.18
C SER A 250 7.20 -12.55 6.71
N SER A 251 8.13 -13.48 6.42
CA SER A 251 8.51 -13.89 5.07
C SER A 251 9.04 -15.32 5.06
N GLY A 252 8.91 -16.01 3.94
CA GLY A 252 9.40 -17.37 3.75
C GLY A 252 8.50 -18.46 4.39
N PRO A 253 8.98 -19.73 4.40
CA PRO A 253 8.28 -20.85 5.02
C PRO A 253 8.30 -20.75 6.54
N ALA A 254 7.37 -21.43 7.20
CA ALA A 254 7.36 -21.56 8.66
C ALA A 254 8.55 -22.41 9.18
N LYS A 255 8.83 -22.32 10.48
CA LYS A 255 9.88 -23.13 11.12
C LYS A 255 9.45 -24.58 11.36
N THR A 256 8.15 -24.82 11.47
CA THR A 256 7.56 -26.11 11.83
C THR A 256 6.46 -26.49 10.86
N VAL A 257 6.14 -27.79 10.78
CA VAL A 257 5.01 -28.29 9.99
C VAL A 257 3.70 -27.66 10.46
N GLN A 258 3.51 -27.47 11.77
CA GLN A 258 2.33 -26.78 12.32
C GLN A 258 2.19 -25.35 11.80
N GLY A 259 3.29 -24.60 11.76
CA GLY A 259 3.29 -23.28 11.16
C GLY A 259 2.93 -23.35 9.68
N GLU A 260 3.50 -24.27 8.92
CA GLU A 260 3.24 -24.38 7.48
C GLU A 260 1.80 -24.76 7.17
N VAL A 261 1.20 -25.64 7.98
CA VAL A 261 -0.22 -26.03 7.88
C VAL A 261 -1.17 -24.85 8.12
N ILE A 262 -0.81 -23.89 8.98
CA ILE A 262 -1.55 -22.63 9.15
C ILE A 262 -1.24 -21.65 8.00
N ARG A 263 0.03 -21.59 7.56
CA ARG A 263 0.47 -20.62 6.53
C ARG A 263 -0.21 -20.86 5.18
N ILE A 264 -0.36 -22.12 4.77
CA ILE A 264 -0.89 -22.47 3.45
C ILE A 264 -2.30 -21.90 3.22
N PRO A 265 -3.34 -22.26 4.00
CA PRO A 265 -4.69 -21.74 3.74
C PRO A 265 -4.79 -20.22 3.91
N GLY A 266 -4.04 -19.63 4.84
CA GLY A 266 -4.05 -18.17 5.02
C GLY A 266 -3.44 -17.43 3.82
N ARG A 267 -2.32 -17.89 3.27
CA ARG A 267 -1.73 -17.31 2.06
C ARG A 267 -2.61 -17.49 0.82
N VAL A 268 -3.26 -18.64 0.71
CA VAL A 268 -4.22 -18.89 -0.39
C VAL A 268 -5.42 -17.95 -0.28
N ARG A 269 -5.96 -17.77 0.93
CA ARG A 269 -7.04 -16.81 1.18
C ARG A 269 -6.63 -15.38 0.80
N ASP A 270 -5.48 -14.91 1.27
CA ASP A 270 -4.99 -13.58 0.94
C ASP A 270 -4.85 -13.36 -0.59
N GLU A 271 -4.37 -14.37 -1.30
CA GLU A 271 -4.21 -14.28 -2.76
C GLU A 271 -5.54 -14.25 -3.49
N LEU A 272 -6.51 -15.06 -3.07
CA LEU A 272 -7.81 -15.14 -3.74
C LEU A 272 -8.72 -13.97 -3.37
N ASP A 273 -8.87 -13.66 -2.07
CA ASP A 273 -9.84 -12.66 -1.59
C ASP A 273 -9.34 -11.23 -1.75
N ARG A 274 -8.06 -10.97 -1.43
CA ARG A 274 -7.50 -9.60 -1.44
C ARG A 274 -6.85 -9.24 -2.75
N ASN A 275 -6.28 -10.21 -3.46
CA ASN A 275 -5.48 -9.99 -4.66
C ASN A 275 -6.19 -10.47 -5.94
N GLY A 276 -7.41 -11.02 -5.80
CA GLY A 276 -8.22 -11.52 -6.92
C GLY A 276 -7.52 -12.62 -7.71
N GLY A 277 -6.57 -13.34 -7.10
CA GLY A 277 -5.79 -14.38 -7.76
C GLY A 277 -4.78 -13.90 -8.80
N ALA A 278 -4.35 -12.62 -8.71
CA ALA A 278 -3.41 -12.01 -9.67
C ALA A 278 -2.06 -12.74 -9.74
N ASN A 279 -1.60 -13.31 -8.59
CA ASN A 279 -0.35 -14.07 -8.51
C ASN A 279 -0.58 -15.59 -8.40
N TRP A 280 -1.77 -16.08 -8.77
CA TRP A 280 -2.12 -17.50 -8.68
C TRP A 280 -1.33 -18.35 -9.68
N ASP A 281 -0.08 -18.68 -9.33
CA ASP A 281 0.88 -19.35 -10.17
C ASP A 281 1.10 -20.84 -9.79
N ARG A 282 2.14 -21.43 -10.37
CA ARG A 282 2.52 -22.82 -10.11
C ARG A 282 2.94 -23.08 -8.66
N ASP A 283 3.57 -22.11 -8.01
CA ASP A 283 4.07 -22.30 -6.65
C ASP A 283 2.96 -22.21 -5.61
N TYR A 284 1.95 -21.35 -5.80
CA TYR A 284 0.72 -21.39 -4.99
C TYR A 284 0.01 -22.75 -5.08
N ARG A 285 -0.08 -23.31 -6.30
CA ARG A 285 -0.70 -24.63 -6.50
C ARG A 285 0.09 -25.75 -5.82
N LYS A 286 1.43 -25.75 -5.90
CA LYS A 286 2.29 -26.70 -5.19
C LYS A 286 2.16 -26.57 -3.69
N MET A 287 2.10 -25.32 -3.17
CA MET A 287 1.92 -25.04 -1.75
C MET A 287 0.62 -25.69 -1.24
N LEU A 288 -0.50 -25.45 -1.94
CA LEU A 288 -1.77 -26.03 -1.57
C LEU A 288 -1.77 -27.57 -1.69
N GLN A 289 -1.14 -28.13 -2.75
CA GLN A 289 -1.00 -29.57 -2.95
C GLN A 289 -0.13 -30.27 -1.90
N ALA A 290 0.74 -29.56 -1.19
CA ALA A 290 1.55 -30.13 -0.11
C ALA A 290 0.76 -30.34 1.19
N MET A 291 -0.38 -29.70 1.36
CA MET A 291 -1.16 -29.72 2.60
C MET A 291 -1.59 -31.13 3.05
N PRO A 292 -2.11 -32.03 2.18
CA PRO A 292 -2.45 -33.40 2.59
C PRO A 292 -1.24 -34.16 3.15
N HIS A 293 -0.05 -33.98 2.58
CA HIS A 293 1.17 -34.58 3.10
C HIS A 293 1.49 -34.11 4.51
N TYR A 294 1.45 -32.79 4.76
CA TYR A 294 1.73 -32.27 6.11
C TYR A 294 0.74 -32.77 7.15
N LEU A 295 -0.55 -32.84 6.79
CA LEU A 295 -1.62 -33.32 7.67
C LEU A 295 -1.62 -34.84 7.89
N SER A 296 -0.82 -35.57 7.12
CA SER A 296 -0.57 -37.03 7.35
C SER A 296 0.60 -37.30 8.30
N LEU A 297 1.37 -36.27 8.71
CA LEU A 297 2.49 -36.42 9.63
C LEU A 297 2.01 -36.51 11.09
N GLY A 298 2.84 -37.12 11.95
CA GLY A 298 2.51 -37.24 13.37
C GLY A 298 1.23 -38.07 13.62
N SER A 299 0.33 -37.53 14.44
CA SER A 299 -1.05 -38.05 14.57
C SER A 299 -1.86 -37.58 13.38
N SER A 300 -1.93 -38.42 12.32
CA SER A 300 -2.62 -38.13 11.07
C SER A 300 -4.12 -37.84 11.29
N LEU A 301 -4.69 -36.98 10.48
CA LEU A 301 -6.15 -36.92 10.30
C LEU A 301 -6.67 -38.26 9.76
N SER A 302 -7.96 -38.53 9.93
CA SER A 302 -8.61 -39.69 9.37
C SER A 302 -8.54 -39.73 7.84
N ASP A 303 -8.60 -40.94 7.25
CA ASP A 303 -8.62 -41.11 5.79
C ASP A 303 -9.74 -40.31 5.13
N GLN A 304 -10.90 -40.18 5.79
CA GLN A 304 -12.03 -39.41 5.33
C GLN A 304 -11.71 -37.90 5.27
N GLU A 305 -11.07 -37.33 6.31
CA GLU A 305 -10.67 -35.94 6.37
C GLU A 305 -9.56 -35.62 5.36
N LEU A 306 -8.60 -36.53 5.18
CA LEU A 306 -7.56 -36.39 4.16
C LEU A 306 -8.13 -36.42 2.73
N GLU A 307 -9.17 -37.22 2.48
CA GLU A 307 -9.86 -37.22 1.17
C GLU A 307 -10.69 -35.95 0.98
N GLU A 308 -11.37 -35.48 2.03
CA GLU A 308 -12.07 -34.20 2.03
C GLU A 308 -11.12 -33.02 1.64
N ILE A 309 -9.91 -32.98 2.22
CA ILE A 309 -8.89 -31.98 1.89
C ILE A 309 -8.54 -31.99 0.41
N LYS A 310 -8.36 -33.17 -0.20
CA LYS A 310 -8.05 -33.27 -1.62
C LYS A 310 -9.22 -32.75 -2.50
N GLN A 311 -10.46 -33.01 -2.09
CA GLN A 311 -11.64 -32.50 -2.79
C GLN A 311 -11.74 -30.99 -2.70
N VAL A 312 -11.54 -30.41 -1.51
CA VAL A 312 -11.51 -28.96 -1.30
C VAL A 312 -10.40 -28.30 -2.11
N ILE A 313 -9.20 -28.88 -2.14
CA ILE A 313 -8.09 -28.40 -2.96
C ILE A 313 -8.44 -28.43 -4.45
N ALA A 314 -9.11 -29.47 -4.93
CA ALA A 314 -9.54 -29.58 -6.31
C ALA A 314 -10.58 -28.50 -6.67
N GLN A 315 -11.51 -28.18 -5.76
CA GLN A 315 -12.49 -27.09 -5.91
C GLN A 315 -11.79 -25.74 -6.04
N ILE A 316 -10.87 -25.41 -5.15
CA ILE A 316 -10.09 -24.16 -5.21
C ILE A 316 -9.31 -24.05 -6.53
N HIS A 317 -8.77 -25.14 -7.06
CA HIS A 317 -8.05 -25.15 -8.33
C HIS A 317 -8.95 -24.92 -9.57
N SER A 318 -10.21 -25.36 -9.52
CA SER A 318 -11.13 -25.25 -10.67
C SER A 318 -11.63 -23.84 -10.93
N LYS A 319 -11.43 -22.88 -10.02
CA LYS A 319 -11.97 -21.50 -10.07
C LYS A 319 -13.50 -21.43 -10.20
N GLU A 320 -14.21 -22.53 -10.00
CA GLU A 320 -15.66 -22.57 -10.21
C GLU A 320 -16.46 -21.95 -9.06
N ASN A 321 -15.82 -21.75 -7.90
CA ASN A 321 -16.46 -21.06 -6.77
C ASN A 321 -15.43 -20.22 -6.01
N ASP A 322 -15.74 -18.94 -5.80
CA ASP A 322 -15.23 -18.08 -4.72
C ASP A 322 -15.77 -18.66 -3.40
N ASP A 323 -15.29 -19.83 -2.99
CA ASP A 323 -15.88 -20.57 -1.88
C ASP A 323 -15.09 -20.29 -0.60
N GLU A 324 -15.45 -19.18 0.05
CA GLU A 324 -15.00 -18.83 1.40
C GLU A 324 -15.16 -20.03 2.35
N ALA A 325 -16.22 -20.83 2.19
CA ALA A 325 -16.49 -22.03 2.96
C ALA A 325 -15.41 -23.13 2.77
N SER A 326 -14.88 -23.29 1.57
CA SER A 326 -13.79 -24.24 1.28
C SER A 326 -12.49 -23.85 1.99
N LEU A 327 -12.14 -22.56 1.98
CA LEU A 327 -10.97 -22.04 2.68
C LEU A 327 -11.13 -22.11 4.20
N ASP A 328 -12.31 -21.80 4.73
CA ASP A 328 -12.64 -21.95 6.14
C ASP A 328 -12.51 -23.41 6.58
N ARG A 329 -12.97 -24.33 5.76
CA ARG A 329 -12.86 -25.75 6.05
C ARG A 329 -11.41 -26.23 6.11
N LEU A 330 -10.54 -25.74 5.21
CA LEU A 330 -9.09 -26.04 5.29
C LEU A 330 -8.47 -25.50 6.59
N CYS A 331 -8.84 -24.29 7.01
CA CYS A 331 -8.38 -23.70 8.28
C CYS A 331 -8.83 -24.55 9.49
N GLN A 332 -10.08 -25.01 9.51
CA GLN A 332 -10.61 -25.86 10.58
C GLN A 332 -9.91 -27.21 10.65
N LEU A 333 -9.64 -27.86 9.50
CA LEU A 333 -8.92 -29.12 9.43
C LEU A 333 -7.45 -28.96 9.89
N ALA A 334 -6.81 -27.83 9.54
CA ALA A 334 -5.49 -27.46 10.03
C ALA A 334 -5.47 -27.37 11.57
N LEU A 335 -6.46 -26.69 12.15
CA LEU A 335 -6.60 -26.56 13.60
C LEU A 335 -6.86 -27.92 14.28
N ALA A 336 -7.73 -28.75 13.68
CA ALA A 336 -8.01 -30.10 14.21
C ALA A 336 -6.74 -30.95 14.27
N TRP A 337 -5.90 -30.87 13.23
CA TRP A 337 -4.63 -31.59 13.21
C TRP A 337 -3.64 -31.05 14.25
N ILE A 338 -3.52 -29.73 14.41
CA ILE A 338 -2.62 -29.11 15.41
C ILE A 338 -3.02 -29.50 16.83
N LYS A 339 -4.32 -29.58 17.14
CA LYS A 339 -4.81 -30.06 18.44
C LYS A 339 -4.31 -31.44 18.78
N GLN A 340 -4.14 -32.30 17.78
CA GLN A 340 -3.60 -33.68 17.95
C GLN A 340 -2.06 -33.70 17.93
N ASN A 341 -1.41 -32.66 17.42
CA ASN A 341 0.03 -32.52 17.23
C ASN A 341 0.60 -31.28 17.89
N PRO A 342 0.48 -31.10 19.22
CA PRO A 342 0.95 -29.91 19.90
C PRO A 342 2.47 -29.75 19.93
N ASN A 343 3.21 -30.87 19.81
CA ASN A 343 4.67 -30.83 19.80
C ASN A 343 5.17 -30.53 18.39
N PRO A 344 6.05 -29.52 18.22
CA PRO A 344 6.56 -29.10 16.91
C PRO A 344 7.18 -30.25 16.13
N ILE A 345 6.90 -30.30 14.84
CA ILE A 345 7.53 -31.19 13.87
C ILE A 345 8.38 -30.34 12.95
N ASP A 346 9.66 -30.64 12.80
CA ASP A 346 10.58 -29.88 11.95
C ASP A 346 10.11 -29.90 10.50
N LEU A 347 10.01 -28.72 9.91
CA LEU A 347 9.68 -28.58 8.53
C LEU A 347 10.92 -28.76 7.66
N LYS A 348 10.86 -29.74 6.74
CA LYS A 348 11.85 -29.86 5.66
C LYS A 348 11.60 -28.76 4.65
N GLU A 349 12.67 -28.33 3.97
CA GLU A 349 12.59 -27.27 2.95
C GLU A 349 11.48 -27.57 1.93
N PRO A 350 10.48 -26.68 1.81
CA PRO A 350 9.36 -26.89 0.87
C PRO A 350 9.82 -26.81 -0.58
N SER A 351 9.14 -27.54 -1.46
CA SER A 351 9.41 -27.53 -2.92
C SER A 351 8.81 -26.32 -3.66
N TYR A 352 8.29 -25.36 -2.94
CA TYR A 352 7.68 -24.11 -3.43
C TYR A 352 8.26 -22.90 -2.71
N ASN A 353 8.27 -21.77 -3.39
CA ASN A 353 8.82 -20.52 -2.87
C ASN A 353 7.71 -19.44 -2.82
N ARG A 354 6.91 -19.45 -1.73
CA ARG A 354 5.82 -18.49 -1.49
C ARG A 354 5.70 -18.14 0.00
#